data_4eead6fc69aabe3d7bcce15d51b2041d
#
_entry.id   4eead6fc69aabe3d7bcce15d51b2041d
#
_cell.length_a   1.000
_cell.length_b   1.000
_cell.length_c   1.000
_cell.angle_alpha   90.00
_cell.angle_beta   90.00
_cell.angle_gamma   90.00
#
_symmetry.space_group_name_H-M   'P 1'
#
loop_
_entity.id
_entity.type
_entity.pdbx_description
1 polymer ?
#
loop_
_entity_poly.entity_id
_entity_poly.type
_entity_poly.pdbx_seq_one_letter_code
_entity_poly.pdbx_strand_id
1 'polypeptide(L)'
;MKLHTHPEEFRELITVVANEKHISESAVERDYYIVMMLKSLADSPYADQCVFKGGTSLSKCYPGSIDRFSEDIDLTFLGMELSDKACDKAIKKIETIMAAGAQTEKIVEERSNRSKSMYVWFGNPENRVKLEIGSTVRPDPYQKMPVKTYIQEFLESRGFTDDIERFELAAVEVNTLNIERTFIDKIMSVKRHAICGTLNRKVRHIYDVTRLYQMPEIQAFLAETDELKRLVQLTKDTDSYYIGKRNISAEYDPTGAYNFASWQQYFDSTIRSTYESLHTTLLYTDEKQDFDVAVNTFKQINGRLTEIGE
;
A
#
# COMPACT_ATOMS: atom_id res chain seq x y z
N MET A 1 -6.78 9.28 19.72
CA MET A 1 -5.62 8.47 20.18
C MET A 1 -4.73 9.33 21.07
N LYS A 2 -4.45 8.89 22.29
CA LYS A 2 -3.74 9.66 23.32
C LYS A 2 -2.53 8.94 23.93
N LEU A 3 -2.28 7.69 23.59
CA LEU A 3 -1.24 6.89 24.25
C LEU A 3 0.14 7.57 24.18
N HIS A 4 0.50 8.19 23.06
CA HIS A 4 1.77 8.93 22.89
C HIS A 4 1.94 10.12 23.87
N THR A 5 0.87 10.59 24.51
CA THR A 5 0.95 11.62 25.56
C THR A 5 1.29 11.04 26.95
N HIS A 6 1.43 9.73 27.03
CA HIS A 6 1.83 8.94 28.19
C HIS A 6 3.13 8.17 27.87
N PRO A 7 4.30 8.83 27.87
CA PRO A 7 5.52 8.29 27.27
C PRO A 7 6.06 7.02 27.94
N GLU A 8 5.79 6.79 29.22
CA GLU A 8 6.21 5.57 29.91
C GLU A 8 5.37 4.37 29.44
N GLU A 9 4.04 4.48 29.54
CA GLU A 9 3.11 3.44 29.08
C GLU A 9 3.24 3.18 27.56
N PHE A 10 3.48 4.23 26.78
CA PHE A 10 3.69 4.07 25.34
C PHE A 10 4.92 3.23 25.04
N ARG A 11 6.04 3.51 25.72
CA ARG A 11 7.28 2.74 25.55
C ARG A 11 7.12 1.29 26.01
N GLU A 12 6.49 1.06 27.15
CA GLU A 12 6.24 -0.28 27.67
C GLU A 12 5.39 -1.11 26.69
N LEU A 13 4.29 -0.55 26.18
CA LEU A 13 3.43 -1.24 25.21
C LEU A 13 4.15 -1.49 23.89
N ILE A 14 4.96 -0.55 23.39
CA ILE A 14 5.80 -0.77 22.20
C ILE A 14 6.72 -1.97 22.42
N THR A 15 7.44 -2.02 23.53
CA THR A 15 8.38 -3.12 23.82
C THR A 15 7.66 -4.47 23.94
N VAL A 16 6.53 -4.53 24.65
CA VAL A 16 5.76 -5.77 24.82
C VAL A 16 5.21 -6.28 23.49
N VAL A 17 4.60 -5.40 22.71
CA VAL A 17 4.03 -5.74 21.40
C VAL A 17 5.11 -6.15 20.38
N ALA A 18 6.25 -5.47 20.39
CA ALA A 18 7.39 -5.80 19.54
C ALA A 18 7.90 -7.22 19.82
N ASN A 19 8.05 -7.57 21.11
CA ASN A 19 8.48 -8.89 21.53
C ASN A 19 7.45 -9.99 21.17
N GLU A 20 6.16 -9.74 21.37
CA GLU A 20 5.11 -10.72 21.07
C GLU A 20 4.96 -10.97 19.56
N LYS A 21 5.03 -9.91 18.75
CA LYS A 21 4.91 -10.02 17.28
C LYS A 21 6.23 -10.35 16.59
N HIS A 22 7.34 -10.45 17.33
CA HIS A 22 8.71 -10.66 16.78
C HIS A 22 9.10 -9.61 15.73
N ILE A 23 8.77 -8.34 15.98
CA ILE A 23 9.09 -7.21 15.11
C ILE A 23 9.87 -6.13 15.88
N SER A 24 10.43 -5.15 15.18
CA SER A 24 11.17 -4.07 15.83
C SER A 24 10.23 -3.10 16.58
N GLU A 25 10.70 -2.51 17.66
CA GLU A 25 10.00 -1.44 18.37
C GLU A 25 9.66 -0.27 17.45
N SER A 26 10.56 0.07 16.51
CA SER A 26 10.33 1.11 15.52
C SER A 26 9.16 0.78 14.56
N ALA A 27 8.92 -0.49 14.27
CA ALA A 27 7.77 -0.90 13.47
C ALA A 27 6.45 -0.71 14.23
N VAL A 28 6.40 -1.04 15.53
CA VAL A 28 5.23 -0.82 16.38
C VAL A 28 4.95 0.68 16.54
N GLU A 29 5.98 1.48 16.75
CA GLU A 29 5.86 2.94 16.89
C GLU A 29 5.34 3.57 15.59
N ARG A 30 5.91 3.21 14.43
CA ARG A 30 5.41 3.68 13.13
C ARG A 30 3.98 3.27 12.85
N ASP A 31 3.62 2.02 13.13
CA ASP A 31 2.24 1.53 13.01
C ASP A 31 1.26 2.39 13.82
N TYR A 32 1.62 2.73 15.05
CA TYR A 32 0.81 3.61 15.89
C TYR A 32 0.60 4.99 15.22
N TYR A 33 1.65 5.61 14.71
CA TYR A 33 1.55 6.92 14.07
C TYR A 33 0.86 6.88 12.70
N ILE A 34 1.00 5.80 11.93
CA ILE A 34 0.22 5.56 10.71
C ILE A 34 -1.28 5.60 11.01
N VAL A 35 -1.72 4.84 12.01
CA VAL A 35 -3.15 4.80 12.38
C VAL A 35 -3.62 6.13 12.96
N MET A 36 -2.79 6.83 13.72
CA MET A 36 -3.09 8.17 14.22
C MET A 36 -3.28 9.19 13.08
N MET A 37 -2.43 9.14 12.04
CA MET A 37 -2.57 9.98 10.85
C MET A 37 -3.85 9.63 10.06
N LEU A 38 -4.17 8.34 9.92
CA LEU A 38 -5.42 7.88 9.30
C LEU A 38 -6.65 8.31 10.10
N LYS A 39 -6.56 8.32 11.45
CA LYS A 39 -7.62 8.87 12.30
C LYS A 39 -7.83 10.38 12.05
N SER A 40 -6.75 11.13 11.92
CA SER A 40 -6.85 12.57 11.60
C SER A 40 -7.54 12.80 10.26
N LEU A 41 -7.33 11.92 9.27
CA LEU A 41 -8.06 11.93 8.00
C LEU A 41 -9.54 11.57 8.20
N ALA A 42 -9.82 10.48 8.92
CA ALA A 42 -11.18 9.98 9.16
C ALA A 42 -12.06 11.00 9.92
N ASP A 43 -11.45 11.77 10.82
CA ASP A 43 -12.14 12.85 11.57
C ASP A 43 -12.24 14.16 10.77
N SER A 44 -11.77 14.21 9.53
CA SER A 44 -11.72 15.42 8.69
C SER A 44 -12.86 15.47 7.66
N PRO A 45 -13.12 16.65 7.07
CA PRO A 45 -14.04 16.78 5.94
C PRO A 45 -13.62 16.02 4.67
N TYR A 46 -12.42 15.46 4.65
CA TYR A 46 -11.86 14.70 3.52
C TYR A 46 -11.99 13.19 3.68
N ALA A 47 -12.57 12.69 4.77
CA ALA A 47 -12.70 11.26 5.06
C ALA A 47 -13.28 10.46 3.90
N ASP A 48 -14.42 10.90 3.35
CA ASP A 48 -15.11 10.22 2.24
C ASP A 48 -14.50 10.56 0.86
N GLN A 49 -13.51 11.46 0.81
CA GLN A 49 -12.87 11.88 -0.43
C GLN A 49 -11.48 11.26 -0.64
N CYS A 50 -11.03 10.42 0.27
CA CYS A 50 -9.75 9.75 0.17
C CYS A 50 -9.91 8.23 0.26
N VAL A 51 -9.11 7.50 -0.50
CA VAL A 51 -9.07 6.04 -0.49
C VAL A 51 -7.65 5.59 -0.13
N PHE A 52 -7.53 4.83 0.95
CA PHE A 52 -6.31 4.22 1.43
C PHE A 52 -5.98 2.99 0.58
N LYS A 53 -4.73 2.86 0.16
CA LYS A 53 -4.27 1.80 -0.74
C LYS A 53 -2.82 1.40 -0.46
N GLY A 54 -2.27 0.55 -1.30
CA GLY A 54 -0.87 0.17 -1.25
C GLY A 54 -0.57 -1.00 -0.31
N GLY A 55 0.70 -1.15 0.06
CA GLY A 55 1.14 -2.26 0.92
C GLY A 55 0.60 -2.14 2.34
N THR A 56 0.56 -0.93 2.88
CA THR A 56 0.08 -0.71 4.25
C THR A 56 -1.42 -0.97 4.37
N SER A 57 -2.23 -0.64 3.35
CA SER A 57 -3.65 -1.01 3.36
C SER A 57 -3.85 -2.52 3.31
N LEU A 58 -3.01 -3.26 2.57
CA LEU A 58 -3.05 -4.72 2.56
C LEU A 58 -2.76 -5.29 3.96
N SER A 59 -1.65 -4.87 4.58
CA SER A 59 -1.26 -5.40 5.89
C SER A 59 -2.23 -5.03 7.01
N LYS A 60 -2.90 -3.88 6.93
CA LYS A 60 -3.80 -3.39 7.98
C LYS A 60 -5.25 -3.82 7.80
N CYS A 61 -5.74 -3.89 6.57
CA CYS A 61 -7.16 -4.12 6.28
C CYS A 61 -7.45 -5.54 5.77
N TYR A 62 -6.43 -6.26 5.30
CA TYR A 62 -6.57 -7.62 4.77
C TYR A 62 -5.59 -8.58 5.46
N PRO A 63 -5.90 -9.04 6.69
CA PRO A 63 -5.01 -9.92 7.46
C PRO A 63 -4.60 -11.17 6.68
N GLY A 64 -3.29 -11.51 6.72
CA GLY A 64 -2.74 -12.64 6.00
C GLY A 64 -2.48 -12.42 4.51
N SER A 65 -2.82 -11.23 3.96
CA SER A 65 -2.57 -10.91 2.55
C SER A 65 -1.09 -10.79 2.22
N ILE A 66 -0.32 -10.16 3.10
CA ILE A 66 1.12 -10.02 3.01
C ILE A 66 1.75 -10.13 4.40
N ASP A 67 2.87 -10.85 4.51
CA ASP A 67 3.62 -11.02 5.76
C ASP A 67 4.91 -10.19 5.71
N ARG A 68 4.78 -8.89 5.49
CA ARG A 68 5.91 -7.98 5.38
C ARG A 68 5.63 -6.60 5.95
N PHE A 69 6.71 -5.93 6.31
CA PHE A 69 6.66 -4.52 6.68
C PHE A 69 6.16 -3.64 5.53
N SER A 70 5.29 -2.72 5.86
CA SER A 70 4.87 -1.64 4.98
C SER A 70 4.68 -0.37 5.81
N GLU A 71 5.37 0.69 5.44
CA GLU A 71 5.58 1.87 6.28
C GLU A 71 5.06 3.16 5.64
N ASP A 72 4.54 3.05 4.41
CA ASP A 72 4.07 4.20 3.64
C ASP A 72 2.55 4.34 3.77
N ILE A 73 2.04 5.55 3.81
CA ILE A 73 0.61 5.82 3.66
C ILE A 73 0.37 6.29 2.22
N ASP A 74 -0.23 5.43 1.43
CA ASP A 74 -0.64 5.74 0.06
C ASP A 74 -2.13 6.10 0.02
N LEU A 75 -2.46 7.31 -0.40
CA LEU A 75 -3.84 7.79 -0.55
C LEU A 75 -4.14 8.20 -1.98
N THR A 76 -5.35 7.90 -2.42
CA THR A 76 -5.93 8.55 -3.60
C THR A 76 -7.02 9.51 -3.17
N PHE A 77 -6.83 10.79 -3.46
CA PHE A 77 -7.86 11.81 -3.32
C PHE A 77 -8.79 11.81 -4.53
N LEU A 78 -10.10 11.72 -4.32
CA LEU A 78 -11.13 11.65 -5.35
C LEU A 78 -11.36 13.02 -6.03
N GLY A 79 -10.29 13.63 -6.52
CA GLY A 79 -10.28 14.99 -7.07
C GLY A 79 -10.11 15.06 -8.59
N MET A 80 -10.42 13.99 -9.35
CA MET A 80 -10.18 13.96 -10.81
C MET A 80 -10.95 15.07 -11.56
N GLU A 81 -12.18 15.36 -11.16
CA GLU A 81 -13.03 16.38 -11.78
C GLU A 81 -12.68 17.81 -11.37
N LEU A 82 -11.78 17.98 -10.38
CA LEU A 82 -11.34 19.29 -9.94
C LEU A 82 -10.30 19.88 -10.90
N SER A 83 -10.26 21.23 -10.97
CA SER A 83 -9.12 21.91 -11.61
C SER A 83 -7.82 21.63 -10.86
N ASP A 84 -6.67 21.69 -11.55
CA ASP A 84 -5.35 21.44 -10.96
C ASP A 84 -5.10 22.33 -9.72
N LYS A 85 -5.53 23.59 -9.75
CA LYS A 85 -5.41 24.53 -8.62
C LYS A 85 -6.27 24.11 -7.43
N ALA A 86 -7.50 23.65 -7.67
CA ALA A 86 -8.41 23.19 -6.61
C ALA A 86 -7.91 21.88 -5.99
N CYS A 87 -7.42 20.96 -6.82
CA CYS A 87 -6.84 19.71 -6.40
C CYS A 87 -5.57 19.94 -5.55
N ASP A 88 -4.63 20.79 -6.00
CA ASP A 88 -3.43 21.17 -5.25
C ASP A 88 -3.76 21.72 -3.87
N LYS A 89 -4.77 22.60 -3.80
CA LYS A 89 -5.23 23.18 -2.52
C LYS A 89 -5.81 22.14 -1.58
N ALA A 90 -6.61 21.20 -2.12
CA ALA A 90 -7.21 20.12 -1.31
C ALA A 90 -6.15 19.18 -0.76
N ILE A 91 -5.23 18.68 -1.62
CA ILE A 91 -4.16 17.78 -1.19
C ILE A 91 -3.27 18.42 -0.12
N LYS A 92 -2.91 19.73 -0.26
CA LYS A 92 -2.14 20.45 0.76
C LYS A 92 -2.88 20.53 2.11
N LYS A 93 -4.20 20.64 2.10
CA LYS A 93 -4.99 20.63 3.34
C LYS A 93 -5.00 19.25 3.98
N ILE A 94 -5.14 18.19 3.16
CA ILE A 94 -5.09 16.80 3.64
C ILE A 94 -3.71 16.52 4.28
N GLU A 95 -2.60 16.89 3.61
CA GLU A 95 -1.25 16.80 4.19
C GLU A 95 -1.17 17.48 5.55
N THR A 96 -1.68 18.71 5.65
CA THR A 96 -1.65 19.50 6.90
C THR A 96 -2.45 18.84 8.03
N ILE A 97 -3.62 18.28 7.71
CA ILE A 97 -4.48 17.59 8.68
C ILE A 97 -3.79 16.32 9.19
N MET A 98 -3.29 15.50 8.28
CA MET A 98 -2.69 14.21 8.63
C MET A 98 -1.36 14.37 9.38
N ALA A 99 -0.58 15.40 9.07
CA ALA A 99 0.70 15.68 9.71
C ALA A 99 0.60 16.64 10.91
N ALA A 100 -0.61 16.88 11.43
CA ALA A 100 -0.80 17.80 12.56
C ALA A 100 0.00 17.33 13.80
N GLY A 101 0.83 18.23 14.35
CA GLY A 101 1.70 17.93 15.50
C GLY A 101 2.99 17.20 15.16
N ALA A 102 3.22 16.83 13.90
CA ALA A 102 4.43 16.15 13.45
C ALA A 102 5.47 17.12 12.88
N GLN A 103 6.71 16.64 12.80
CA GLN A 103 7.75 17.21 11.95
C GLN A 103 7.61 16.64 10.53
N THR A 104 7.96 17.44 9.51
CA THR A 104 7.75 17.05 8.11
C THR A 104 8.89 17.48 7.21
N GLU A 105 9.16 16.67 6.17
CA GLU A 105 10.10 16.96 5.09
C GLU A 105 9.42 16.66 3.74
N LYS A 106 9.33 17.67 2.88
CA LYS A 106 8.70 17.53 1.55
C LYS A 106 9.66 16.88 0.57
N ILE A 107 9.19 15.87 -0.17
CA ILE A 107 9.94 15.24 -1.27
C ILE A 107 9.62 16.02 -2.55
N VAL A 108 10.46 17.02 -2.85
CA VAL A 108 10.18 18.05 -3.88
C VAL A 108 9.98 17.45 -5.26
N GLU A 109 10.78 16.46 -5.64
CA GLU A 109 10.74 15.78 -6.94
C GLU A 109 9.47 14.93 -7.16
N GLU A 110 8.76 14.59 -6.09
CA GLU A 110 7.50 13.82 -6.15
C GLU A 110 6.25 14.71 -6.04
N ARG A 111 6.40 16.03 -6.19
CA ARG A 111 5.29 16.98 -5.99
C ARG A 111 4.83 17.61 -7.28
N SER A 112 3.51 17.61 -7.47
CA SER A 112 2.82 18.27 -8.58
C SER A 112 1.49 18.88 -8.09
N ASN A 113 0.70 19.45 -8.99
CA ASN A 113 -0.64 19.93 -8.61
C ASN A 113 -1.59 18.77 -8.23
N ARG A 114 -1.30 17.53 -8.66
CA ARG A 114 -2.16 16.36 -8.46
C ARG A 114 -1.51 15.25 -7.64
N SER A 115 -0.29 15.44 -7.16
CA SER A 115 0.37 14.49 -6.25
C SER A 115 1.31 15.22 -5.31
N LYS A 116 1.43 14.73 -4.09
CA LYS A 116 2.33 15.23 -3.07
C LYS A 116 2.89 14.06 -2.29
N SER A 117 4.20 14.15 -2.01
CA SER A 117 4.87 13.22 -1.10
C SER A 117 5.64 13.99 -0.05
N MET A 118 5.67 13.46 1.17
CA MET A 118 6.43 13.99 2.28
C MET A 118 6.76 12.90 3.28
N TYR A 119 7.84 13.09 4.02
CA TYR A 119 8.11 12.33 5.24
C TYR A 119 7.47 13.04 6.43
N VAL A 120 6.92 12.25 7.34
CA VAL A 120 6.25 12.69 8.58
C VAL A 120 6.81 11.87 9.74
N TRP A 121 7.16 12.51 10.86
CA TRP A 121 7.61 11.81 12.05
C TRP A 121 7.23 12.55 13.33
N PHE A 122 7.08 11.77 14.41
CA PHE A 122 6.77 12.24 15.75
C PHE A 122 7.94 11.85 16.67
N GLY A 123 8.82 12.78 16.99
CA GLY A 123 10.00 12.52 17.81
C GLY A 123 11.20 12.06 17.00
N ASN A 124 11.45 10.73 16.91
CA ASN A 124 12.64 10.21 16.23
C ASN A 124 12.50 10.25 14.69
N PRO A 125 13.36 10.98 13.95
CA PRO A 125 13.31 11.05 12.49
C PRO A 125 13.64 9.73 11.78
N GLU A 126 14.24 8.75 12.46
CA GLU A 126 14.48 7.41 11.89
C GLU A 126 13.17 6.62 11.75
N ASN A 127 12.14 6.95 12.54
CA ASN A 127 10.82 6.32 12.49
C ASN A 127 9.84 7.07 11.58
N ARG A 128 10.36 7.79 10.58
CA ARG A 128 9.53 8.56 9.65
C ARG A 128 8.64 7.66 8.80
N VAL A 129 7.43 8.14 8.53
CA VAL A 129 6.42 7.56 7.64
C VAL A 129 6.42 8.36 6.35
N LYS A 130 6.40 7.72 5.18
CA LYS A 130 6.16 8.41 3.91
C LYS A 130 4.66 8.55 3.68
N LEU A 131 4.17 9.78 3.55
CA LEU A 131 2.81 10.08 3.16
C LEU A 131 2.78 10.46 1.68
N GLU A 132 2.08 9.66 0.86
CA GLU A 132 1.86 9.91 -0.56
C GLU A 132 0.37 10.15 -0.83
N ILE A 133 0.01 11.28 -1.44
CA ILE A 133 -1.36 11.62 -1.81
C ILE A 133 -1.40 11.94 -3.31
N GLY A 134 -2.10 11.11 -4.08
CA GLY A 134 -2.33 11.34 -5.51
C GLY A 134 -3.82 11.54 -5.81
N SER A 135 -4.16 12.19 -6.93
CA SER A 135 -5.57 12.37 -7.36
C SER A 135 -5.79 11.99 -8.81
N THR A 136 -5.04 11.06 -9.28
CA THR A 136 -4.89 10.82 -10.69
C THR A 136 -5.27 9.39 -11.08
N VAL A 137 -5.59 8.54 -10.10
CA VAL A 137 -6.07 7.16 -10.28
C VAL A 137 -7.54 7.11 -9.91
N ARG A 138 -8.34 6.29 -10.60
CA ARG A 138 -9.68 5.92 -10.15
C ARG A 138 -9.57 4.72 -9.22
N PRO A 139 -9.72 4.92 -7.90
CA PRO A 139 -9.53 3.86 -6.93
C PRO A 139 -10.82 3.07 -6.70
N ASP A 140 -11.39 2.52 -7.76
CA ASP A 140 -12.61 1.72 -7.71
C ASP A 140 -12.30 0.24 -7.96
N PRO A 141 -13.00 -0.67 -7.27
CA PRO A 141 -13.90 -0.47 -6.14
C PRO A 141 -13.15 -0.25 -4.82
N TYR A 142 -13.80 0.40 -3.85
CA TYR A 142 -13.31 0.56 -2.49
C TYR A 142 -14.48 0.43 -1.49
N GLN A 143 -14.14 0.16 -0.23
CA GLN A 143 -15.10 0.04 0.86
C GLN A 143 -14.54 0.60 2.16
N LYS A 144 -15.41 0.92 3.14
CA LYS A 144 -14.96 1.29 4.49
C LYS A 144 -14.46 0.06 5.21
N MET A 145 -13.25 0.16 5.79
CA MET A 145 -12.63 -0.91 6.56
C MET A 145 -12.02 -0.36 7.85
N PRO A 146 -12.09 -1.14 8.94
CA PRO A 146 -11.45 -0.78 10.19
C PRO A 146 -9.93 -0.94 10.09
N VAL A 147 -9.20 0.03 10.63
CA VAL A 147 -7.75 0.01 10.80
C VAL A 147 -7.44 0.10 12.28
N LYS A 148 -6.63 -0.84 12.78
CA LYS A 148 -6.20 -0.93 14.19
C LYS A 148 -4.69 -0.79 14.29
N THR A 149 -4.21 -0.26 15.42
CA THR A 149 -2.79 -0.34 15.76
C THR A 149 -2.44 -1.75 16.23
N TYR A 150 -1.18 -2.16 16.10
CA TYR A 150 -0.69 -3.40 16.70
C TYR A 150 -0.87 -3.39 18.23
N ILE A 151 -0.75 -2.22 18.85
CA ILE A 151 -1.02 -2.05 20.30
C ILE A 151 -2.49 -2.33 20.60
N GLN A 152 -3.43 -1.81 19.81
CA GLN A 152 -4.87 -2.10 19.99
C GLN A 152 -5.17 -3.58 19.82
N GLU A 153 -4.66 -4.23 18.78
CA GLU A 153 -4.82 -5.67 18.53
C GLU A 153 -4.32 -6.50 19.72
N PHE A 154 -3.15 -6.12 20.28
CA PHE A 154 -2.58 -6.76 21.46
C PHE A 154 -3.50 -6.60 22.68
N LEU A 155 -3.92 -5.37 22.98
CA LEU A 155 -4.80 -5.09 24.13
C LEU A 155 -6.13 -5.82 24.01
N GLU A 156 -6.74 -5.86 22.82
CA GLU A 156 -7.96 -6.63 22.55
C GLU A 156 -7.76 -8.13 22.80
N SER A 157 -6.65 -8.71 22.32
CA SER A 157 -6.34 -10.13 22.49
C SER A 157 -6.17 -10.54 23.95
N ARG A 158 -5.81 -9.58 24.82
CA ARG A 158 -5.61 -9.75 26.26
C ARG A 158 -6.82 -9.32 27.11
N GLY A 159 -7.86 -8.75 26.46
CA GLY A 159 -9.06 -8.27 27.15
C GLY A 159 -8.87 -6.95 27.91
N PHE A 160 -7.85 -6.16 27.58
CA PHE A 160 -7.57 -4.85 28.20
C PHE A 160 -8.43 -3.73 27.61
N THR A 161 -9.75 -3.85 27.70
CA THR A 161 -10.72 -2.90 27.15
C THR A 161 -10.63 -1.52 27.79
N ASP A 162 -10.35 -1.45 29.09
CA ASP A 162 -10.23 -0.18 29.82
C ASP A 162 -9.05 0.66 29.30
N ASP A 163 -7.94 0.03 28.95
CA ASP A 163 -6.78 0.71 28.37
C ASP A 163 -7.07 1.21 26.93
N ILE A 164 -7.84 0.45 26.15
CA ILE A 164 -8.29 0.87 24.82
C ILE A 164 -9.14 2.14 24.93
N GLU A 165 -10.09 2.19 25.86
CA GLU A 165 -10.91 3.37 26.11
C GLU A 165 -10.08 4.54 26.65
N ARG A 166 -9.25 4.29 27.67
CA ARG A 166 -8.38 5.30 28.31
C ARG A 166 -7.48 6.01 27.31
N PHE A 167 -6.88 5.28 26.38
CA PHE A 167 -5.94 5.81 25.38
C PHE A 167 -6.61 6.15 24.05
N GLU A 168 -7.93 6.03 23.94
CA GLU A 168 -8.71 6.29 22.70
C GLU A 168 -8.15 5.51 21.49
N LEU A 169 -7.91 4.22 21.68
CA LEU A 169 -7.33 3.32 20.67
C LEU A 169 -8.40 2.58 19.84
N ALA A 170 -9.63 3.08 19.75
CA ALA A 170 -10.66 2.49 18.91
C ALA A 170 -10.24 2.40 17.43
N ALA A 171 -10.73 1.37 16.74
CA ALA A 171 -10.50 1.19 15.31
C ALA A 171 -10.94 2.44 14.52
N VAL A 172 -10.17 2.75 13.48
CA VAL A 172 -10.40 3.90 12.60
C VAL A 172 -11.01 3.40 11.29
N GLU A 173 -12.19 3.87 10.93
CA GLU A 173 -12.85 3.52 9.67
C GLU A 173 -12.33 4.40 8.53
N VAL A 174 -11.75 3.77 7.49
CA VAL A 174 -11.26 4.47 6.30
C VAL A 174 -11.74 3.79 5.02
N ASN A 175 -11.97 4.58 3.96
CA ASN A 175 -12.18 4.01 2.64
C ASN A 175 -10.89 3.31 2.20
N THR A 176 -10.97 2.03 1.89
CA THR A 176 -9.82 1.20 1.53
C THR A 176 -10.07 0.56 0.17
N LEU A 177 -9.07 0.62 -0.71
CA LEU A 177 -9.11 -0.01 -2.02
C LEU A 177 -9.30 -1.53 -1.87
N ASN A 178 -10.23 -2.10 -2.63
CA ASN A 178 -10.47 -3.53 -2.59
C ASN A 178 -9.21 -4.32 -2.97
N ILE A 179 -9.07 -5.50 -2.37
CA ILE A 179 -7.89 -6.35 -2.53
C ILE A 179 -7.71 -6.81 -3.99
N GLU A 180 -8.79 -7.10 -4.69
CA GLU A 180 -8.80 -7.50 -6.10
C GLU A 180 -8.24 -6.38 -6.99
N ARG A 181 -8.65 -5.14 -6.72
CA ARG A 181 -8.11 -3.98 -7.43
C ARG A 181 -6.65 -3.77 -7.11
N THR A 182 -6.25 -3.90 -5.85
CA THR A 182 -4.84 -3.81 -5.44
C THR A 182 -4.00 -4.89 -6.12
N PHE A 183 -4.53 -6.10 -6.27
CA PHE A 183 -3.87 -7.19 -7.00
C PHE A 183 -3.63 -6.81 -8.47
N ILE A 184 -4.66 -6.32 -9.19
CA ILE A 184 -4.52 -5.89 -10.59
C ILE A 184 -3.53 -4.73 -10.72
N ASP A 185 -3.61 -3.71 -9.86
CA ASP A 185 -2.67 -2.59 -9.86
C ASP A 185 -1.21 -3.06 -9.69
N LYS A 186 -0.97 -4.07 -8.86
CA LYS A 186 0.38 -4.62 -8.64
C LYS A 186 0.88 -5.43 -9.83
N ILE A 187 0.08 -6.31 -10.45
CA ILE A 187 0.52 -7.06 -11.63
C ILE A 187 0.84 -6.12 -12.80
N MET A 188 0.02 -5.09 -13.02
CA MET A 188 0.26 -4.09 -14.06
C MET A 188 1.48 -3.21 -13.74
N SER A 189 1.69 -2.89 -12.47
CA SER A 189 2.90 -2.18 -12.02
C SER A 189 4.17 -2.99 -12.27
N VAL A 190 4.15 -4.31 -12.00
CA VAL A 190 5.30 -5.19 -12.29
C VAL A 190 5.61 -5.23 -13.78
N LYS A 191 4.59 -5.42 -14.65
CA LYS A 191 4.74 -5.34 -16.13
C LYS A 191 5.39 -4.02 -16.54
N ARG A 192 4.84 -2.89 -16.10
CA ARG A 192 5.37 -1.57 -16.44
C ARG A 192 6.81 -1.39 -16.00
N HIS A 193 7.14 -1.72 -14.77
CA HIS A 193 8.50 -1.56 -14.25
C HIS A 193 9.50 -2.54 -14.87
N ALA A 194 9.08 -3.72 -15.30
CA ALA A 194 9.90 -4.65 -16.05
C ALA A 194 10.29 -4.04 -17.42
N ILE A 195 9.31 -3.60 -18.21
CA ILE A 195 9.54 -3.00 -19.54
C ILE A 195 10.32 -1.68 -19.44
N CYS A 196 10.08 -0.87 -18.40
CA CYS A 196 10.80 0.39 -18.20
C CYS A 196 12.18 0.25 -17.53
N GLY A 197 12.69 -0.97 -17.29
CA GLY A 197 14.02 -1.21 -16.71
C GLY A 197 14.17 -0.79 -15.24
N THR A 198 13.08 -0.68 -14.49
CA THR A 198 13.07 -0.24 -13.10
C THR A 198 12.47 -1.28 -12.13
N LEU A 199 12.42 -2.55 -12.52
CA LEU A 199 11.80 -3.62 -11.76
C LEU A 199 12.46 -3.86 -10.39
N ASN A 200 13.77 -3.59 -10.29
CA ASN A 200 14.52 -3.66 -9.05
C ASN A 200 13.92 -2.80 -7.91
N ARG A 201 13.23 -1.70 -8.25
CA ARG A 201 12.54 -0.83 -7.29
C ARG A 201 11.18 -1.39 -6.85
N LYS A 202 10.70 -2.45 -7.48
CA LYS A 202 9.36 -3.01 -7.30
C LYS A 202 9.34 -4.51 -7.00
N VAL A 203 10.46 -5.08 -6.58
CA VAL A 203 10.56 -6.50 -6.20
C VAL A 203 9.54 -6.88 -5.12
N ARG A 204 9.23 -5.94 -4.19
CA ARG A 204 8.14 -6.10 -3.21
C ARG A 204 6.78 -6.40 -3.86
N HIS A 205 6.50 -5.84 -5.04
CA HIS A 205 5.23 -6.11 -5.74
C HIS A 205 5.18 -7.54 -6.28
N ILE A 206 6.33 -8.12 -6.69
CA ILE A 206 6.39 -9.53 -7.09
C ILE A 206 6.00 -10.42 -5.90
N TYR A 207 6.56 -10.14 -4.72
CA TYR A 207 6.21 -10.85 -3.49
C TYR A 207 4.71 -10.70 -3.16
N ASP A 208 4.21 -9.46 -3.14
CA ASP A 208 2.80 -9.19 -2.83
C ASP A 208 1.86 -9.93 -3.78
N VAL A 209 2.14 -9.92 -5.10
CA VAL A 209 1.35 -10.64 -6.11
C VAL A 209 1.37 -12.14 -5.85
N THR A 210 2.54 -12.70 -5.53
CA THR A 210 2.70 -14.14 -5.25
C THR A 210 1.90 -14.56 -4.02
N ARG A 211 1.88 -13.74 -2.97
CA ARG A 211 1.08 -13.99 -1.75
C ARG A 211 -0.41 -13.82 -2.02
N LEU A 212 -0.82 -12.72 -2.63
CA LEU A 212 -2.22 -12.44 -2.95
C LEU A 212 -2.82 -13.52 -3.86
N TYR A 213 -2.07 -14.00 -4.83
CA TYR A 213 -2.52 -15.06 -5.74
C TYR A 213 -2.95 -16.33 -5.00
N GLN A 214 -2.36 -16.64 -3.84
CA GLN A 214 -2.70 -17.82 -3.04
C GLN A 214 -3.98 -17.64 -2.20
N MET A 215 -4.51 -16.43 -2.09
CA MET A 215 -5.70 -16.16 -1.29
C MET A 215 -6.97 -16.66 -1.97
N PRO A 216 -7.89 -17.30 -1.24
CA PRO A 216 -9.16 -17.78 -1.80
C PRO A 216 -9.98 -16.67 -2.48
N GLU A 217 -9.96 -15.45 -1.93
CA GLU A 217 -10.68 -14.30 -2.47
C GLU A 217 -10.15 -13.91 -3.85
N ILE A 218 -8.83 -13.92 -4.02
CA ILE A 218 -8.19 -13.60 -5.31
C ILE A 218 -8.43 -14.73 -6.32
N GLN A 219 -8.41 -16.00 -5.89
CA GLN A 219 -8.75 -17.13 -6.77
C GLN A 219 -10.21 -17.06 -7.23
N ALA A 220 -11.15 -16.72 -6.33
CA ALA A 220 -12.54 -16.49 -6.68
C ALA A 220 -12.70 -15.33 -7.67
N PHE A 221 -12.04 -14.20 -7.41
CA PHE A 221 -12.02 -13.05 -8.32
C PHE A 221 -11.48 -13.39 -9.70
N LEU A 222 -10.38 -14.13 -9.77
CA LEU A 222 -9.80 -14.57 -11.06
C LEU A 222 -10.75 -15.48 -11.85
N ALA A 223 -11.66 -16.19 -11.19
CA ALA A 223 -12.70 -16.99 -11.86
C ALA A 223 -13.82 -16.10 -12.47
N GLU A 224 -14.08 -14.91 -11.91
CA GLU A 224 -15.12 -13.98 -12.34
C GLU A 224 -14.69 -13.17 -13.58
N THR A 225 -14.97 -13.70 -14.77
CA THR A 225 -14.47 -13.15 -16.05
C THR A 225 -14.82 -11.69 -16.28
N ASP A 226 -16.07 -11.29 -16.03
CA ASP A 226 -16.53 -9.93 -16.35
C ASP A 226 -15.90 -8.90 -15.41
N GLU A 227 -15.81 -9.20 -14.12
CA GLU A 227 -15.17 -8.31 -13.14
C GLU A 227 -13.66 -8.21 -13.35
N LEU A 228 -13.01 -9.34 -13.67
CA LEU A 228 -11.60 -9.36 -14.01
C LEU A 228 -11.29 -8.46 -15.22
N LYS A 229 -12.06 -8.59 -16.31
CA LYS A 229 -11.96 -7.71 -17.48
C LYS A 229 -12.17 -6.25 -17.12
N ARG A 230 -13.21 -5.98 -16.33
CA ARG A 230 -13.53 -4.60 -15.92
C ARG A 230 -12.36 -3.95 -15.15
N LEU A 231 -11.76 -4.65 -14.18
CA LEU A 231 -10.67 -4.09 -13.39
C LEU A 231 -9.37 -3.97 -14.18
N VAL A 232 -9.07 -4.93 -15.07
CA VAL A 232 -7.92 -4.83 -15.99
C VAL A 232 -8.07 -3.61 -16.88
N GLN A 233 -9.23 -3.43 -17.53
CA GLN A 233 -9.49 -2.27 -18.39
C GLN A 233 -9.40 -0.95 -17.63
N LEU A 234 -10.00 -0.87 -16.44
CA LEU A 234 -9.93 0.33 -15.59
C LEU A 234 -8.48 0.70 -15.22
N THR A 235 -7.62 -0.31 -15.01
CA THR A 235 -6.20 -0.08 -14.72
C THR A 235 -5.45 0.35 -15.98
N LYS A 236 -5.72 -0.25 -17.13
CA LYS A 236 -5.18 0.17 -18.44
C LYS A 236 -5.54 1.62 -18.77
N ASP A 237 -6.80 2.01 -18.57
CA ASP A 237 -7.28 3.38 -18.80
C ASP A 237 -6.57 4.38 -17.89
N THR A 238 -6.37 4.00 -16.62
CA THR A 238 -5.64 4.80 -15.64
C THR A 238 -4.18 4.98 -16.08
N ASP A 239 -3.49 3.91 -16.43
CA ASP A 239 -2.09 3.97 -16.89
C ASP A 239 -1.97 4.80 -18.17
N SER A 240 -2.89 4.64 -19.12
CA SER A 240 -2.92 5.41 -20.39
C SER A 240 -3.05 6.91 -20.15
N TYR A 241 -3.90 7.33 -19.23
CA TYR A 241 -4.05 8.74 -18.84
C TYR A 241 -2.75 9.33 -18.29
N TYR A 242 -1.92 8.50 -17.66
CA TYR A 242 -0.69 8.93 -16.99
C TYR A 242 0.54 8.94 -17.90
N ILE A 243 0.61 8.07 -18.89
CA ILE A 243 1.78 7.94 -19.76
C ILE A 243 2.14 9.29 -20.40
N GLY A 244 1.14 10.07 -20.83
CA GLY A 244 1.36 11.40 -21.37
C GLY A 244 1.92 12.43 -20.38
N LYS A 245 1.94 12.12 -19.08
CA LYS A 245 2.35 13.04 -18.00
C LYS A 245 3.59 12.57 -17.23
N ARG A 246 4.09 11.36 -17.52
CA ARG A 246 5.29 10.79 -16.89
C ARG A 246 6.33 10.50 -17.96
N ASN A 247 7.61 10.59 -17.59
CA ASN A 247 8.71 10.14 -18.42
C ASN A 247 8.77 8.60 -18.39
N ILE A 248 7.85 7.96 -19.12
CA ILE A 248 7.73 6.50 -19.21
C ILE A 248 8.32 6.08 -20.56
N SER A 249 9.03 4.94 -20.60
CA SER A 249 9.58 4.38 -21.83
C SER A 249 8.49 4.23 -22.90
N ALA A 250 8.81 4.64 -24.13
CA ALA A 250 7.92 4.46 -25.30
C ALA A 250 7.65 2.98 -25.62
N GLU A 251 8.44 2.06 -25.08
CA GLU A 251 8.25 0.62 -25.24
C GLU A 251 7.10 0.06 -24.40
N TYR A 252 6.65 0.78 -23.37
CA TYR A 252 5.53 0.37 -22.56
C TYR A 252 4.21 0.84 -23.14
N ASP A 253 3.40 -0.09 -23.64
CA ASP A 253 2.01 0.14 -24.01
C ASP A 253 1.07 -0.29 -22.86
N PRO A 254 0.38 0.66 -22.21
CA PRO A 254 -0.56 0.35 -21.14
C PRO A 254 -1.81 -0.37 -21.63
N THR A 255 -2.20 -0.18 -22.89
CA THR A 255 -3.40 -0.78 -23.50
C THR A 255 -3.14 -2.17 -24.06
N GLY A 256 -1.86 -2.50 -24.29
CA GLY A 256 -1.45 -3.78 -24.87
C GLY A 256 -1.78 -4.99 -23.98
N ALA A 257 -1.84 -6.16 -24.61
CA ALA A 257 -2.04 -7.43 -23.92
C ALA A 257 -1.04 -7.63 -22.78
N TYR A 258 -1.42 -8.38 -21.77
CA TYR A 258 -0.54 -8.63 -20.62
C TYR A 258 0.76 -9.33 -21.02
N ASN A 259 0.67 -10.41 -21.80
CA ASN A 259 1.75 -11.14 -22.47
C ASN A 259 3.07 -11.26 -21.68
N PHE A 260 3.04 -11.98 -20.56
CA PHE A 260 4.21 -12.16 -19.67
C PHE A 260 5.46 -12.68 -20.41
N ALA A 261 5.27 -13.53 -21.40
CA ALA A 261 6.39 -14.10 -22.17
C ALA A 261 7.26 -13.03 -22.85
N SER A 262 6.69 -11.88 -23.24
CA SER A 262 7.43 -10.79 -23.90
C SER A 262 8.34 -9.99 -22.96
N TRP A 263 8.09 -10.04 -21.65
CA TRP A 263 8.86 -9.29 -20.65
C TRP A 263 9.38 -10.17 -19.48
N GLN A 264 9.18 -11.49 -19.55
CA GLN A 264 9.71 -12.44 -18.55
C GLN A 264 11.24 -12.37 -18.44
N GLN A 265 11.96 -12.02 -19.48
CA GLN A 265 13.41 -11.86 -19.48
C GLN A 265 13.94 -10.87 -18.43
N TYR A 266 13.11 -9.92 -17.99
CA TYR A 266 13.46 -8.96 -16.94
C TYR A 266 13.35 -9.54 -15.52
N PHE A 267 12.85 -10.78 -15.39
CA PHE A 267 12.94 -11.58 -14.16
C PHE A 267 14.31 -12.28 -14.13
N ASP A 268 15.36 -11.47 -14.13
CA ASP A 268 16.75 -11.89 -14.24
C ASP A 268 17.35 -12.34 -12.88
N SER A 269 18.65 -12.65 -12.90
CA SER A 269 19.39 -13.09 -11.72
C SER A 269 19.47 -12.01 -10.61
N THR A 270 19.46 -10.73 -10.98
CA THR A 270 19.48 -9.62 -10.02
C THR A 270 18.15 -9.52 -9.27
N ILE A 271 17.04 -9.60 -10.01
CA ILE A 271 15.69 -9.63 -9.44
C ILE A 271 15.50 -10.88 -8.58
N ARG A 272 15.96 -12.05 -9.02
CA ARG A 272 15.96 -13.29 -8.23
C ARG A 272 16.69 -13.09 -6.91
N SER A 273 17.93 -12.62 -6.94
CA SER A 273 18.75 -12.43 -5.73
C SER A 273 18.06 -11.47 -4.73
N THR A 274 17.50 -10.36 -5.23
CA THR A 274 16.78 -9.40 -4.40
C THR A 274 15.51 -10.02 -3.80
N TYR A 275 14.73 -10.75 -4.60
CA TYR A 275 13.50 -11.42 -4.15
C TYR A 275 13.78 -12.45 -3.06
N GLU A 276 14.75 -13.32 -3.31
CA GLU A 276 15.13 -14.39 -2.38
C GLU A 276 15.78 -13.87 -1.08
N SER A 277 16.25 -12.62 -1.06
CA SER A 277 16.79 -11.95 0.14
C SER A 277 15.76 -11.09 0.91
N LEU A 278 14.49 -11.02 0.47
CA LEU A 278 13.47 -10.19 1.15
C LEU A 278 13.27 -10.57 2.62
N HIS A 279 13.46 -11.84 2.98
CA HIS A 279 13.36 -12.32 4.37
C HIS A 279 14.36 -11.65 5.31
N THR A 280 15.50 -11.20 4.82
CA THR A 280 16.53 -10.53 5.65
C THR A 280 16.23 -9.06 5.94
N THR A 281 15.33 -8.44 5.17
CA THR A 281 15.15 -6.98 5.20
C THR A 281 13.70 -6.52 5.36
N LEU A 282 12.74 -7.35 4.99
CA LEU A 282 11.37 -6.90 4.83
C LEU A 282 10.31 -7.83 5.41
N LEU A 283 10.52 -9.15 5.41
CA LEU A 283 9.49 -10.12 5.80
C LEU A 283 9.48 -10.37 7.32
N TYR A 284 8.33 -10.82 7.82
CA TYR A 284 8.17 -11.30 9.21
C TYR A 284 8.64 -12.75 9.39
N THR A 285 9.33 -13.32 8.42
CA THR A 285 9.85 -14.69 8.42
C THR A 285 11.31 -14.69 8.01
N ASP A 286 12.07 -15.63 8.56
CA ASP A 286 13.47 -15.89 8.17
C ASP A 286 13.57 -16.81 6.95
N GLU A 287 12.45 -17.32 6.42
CA GLU A 287 12.42 -18.20 5.28
C GLU A 287 12.69 -17.47 3.98
N LYS A 288 13.71 -17.97 3.24
CA LYS A 288 14.03 -17.51 1.89
C LYS A 288 12.86 -17.77 0.94
N GLN A 289 12.46 -16.75 0.20
CA GLN A 289 11.38 -16.88 -0.76
C GLN A 289 11.87 -17.59 -2.05
N ASP A 290 11.06 -18.50 -2.57
CA ASP A 290 11.33 -19.19 -3.81
C ASP A 290 10.91 -18.35 -5.02
N PHE A 291 11.88 -17.88 -5.80
CA PHE A 291 11.64 -17.06 -6.98
C PHE A 291 10.97 -17.84 -8.13
N ASP A 292 11.17 -19.16 -8.24
CA ASP A 292 10.54 -19.96 -9.29
C ASP A 292 9.03 -20.10 -9.04
N VAL A 293 8.61 -20.13 -7.78
CA VAL A 293 7.18 -20.01 -7.40
C VAL A 293 6.60 -18.69 -7.89
N ALA A 294 7.32 -17.59 -7.69
CA ALA A 294 6.86 -16.27 -8.18
C ALA A 294 6.74 -16.25 -9.71
N VAL A 295 7.77 -16.70 -10.43
CA VAL A 295 7.72 -16.79 -11.91
C VAL A 295 6.55 -17.63 -12.39
N ASN A 296 6.29 -18.78 -11.75
CA ASN A 296 5.16 -19.65 -12.09
C ASN A 296 3.81 -18.95 -11.83
N THR A 297 3.68 -18.22 -10.73
CA THR A 297 2.50 -17.40 -10.43
C THR A 297 2.19 -16.41 -11.57
N PHE A 298 3.20 -15.67 -12.05
CA PHE A 298 3.02 -14.75 -13.17
C PHE A 298 2.64 -15.45 -14.49
N LYS A 299 3.13 -16.68 -14.73
CA LYS A 299 2.70 -17.51 -15.86
C LYS A 299 1.24 -17.92 -15.76
N GLN A 300 0.78 -18.32 -14.56
CA GLN A 300 -0.61 -18.70 -14.33
C GLN A 300 -1.55 -17.49 -14.49
N ILE A 301 -1.18 -16.32 -13.95
CA ILE A 301 -1.91 -15.08 -14.16
C ILE A 301 -2.00 -14.75 -15.66
N ASN A 302 -0.89 -14.86 -16.39
CA ASN A 302 -0.88 -14.64 -17.84
C ASN A 302 -1.82 -15.59 -18.58
N GLY A 303 -1.81 -16.89 -18.23
CA GLY A 303 -2.74 -17.87 -18.81
C GLY A 303 -4.18 -17.43 -18.64
N ARG A 304 -4.56 -17.04 -17.42
CA ARG A 304 -5.92 -16.58 -17.12
C ARG A 304 -6.30 -15.29 -17.86
N LEU A 305 -5.39 -14.30 -17.93
CA LEU A 305 -5.63 -13.06 -18.67
C LEU A 305 -5.76 -13.33 -20.18
N THR A 306 -4.95 -14.21 -20.74
CA THR A 306 -5.06 -14.60 -22.16
C THR A 306 -6.41 -15.28 -22.47
N GLU A 307 -6.92 -16.15 -21.59
CA GLU A 307 -8.25 -16.79 -21.74
C GLU A 307 -9.39 -15.78 -21.85
N ILE A 308 -9.27 -14.63 -21.19
CA ILE A 308 -10.26 -13.56 -21.25
C ILE A 308 -9.99 -12.53 -22.35
N GLY A 309 -8.93 -12.70 -23.13
CA GLY A 309 -8.58 -11.83 -24.25
C GLY A 309 -7.72 -10.61 -23.88
N GLU A 310 -7.02 -10.66 -22.75
CA GLU A 310 -6.20 -9.56 -22.21
C GLU A 310 -4.66 -9.80 -22.33
#